data_b5987941df5f929e826b6e7d8df6b55c
#
_entry.id   b5987941df5f929e826b6e7d8df6b55c
#
_cell.length_a   1.000
_cell.length_b   1.000
_cell.length_c   1.000
_cell.angle_alpha   90.00
_cell.angle_beta   90.00
_cell.angle_gamma   90.00
#
_symmetry.space_group_name_H-M   'P 1'
#
loop_
_entity.id
_entity.type
_entity.pdbx_description
1 polymer ?
#
loop_
_entity_poly.entity_id
_entity_poly.type
_entity_poly.pdbx_seq_one_letter_code
_entity_poly.pdbx_strand_id
1 'polypeptide(L)'
;MHNTKCNVLIVGFGPTGSVLANLLSKYNITIHILEKENEIYNLPRAVHFDDEIMRTFKSIGIFKKFLKKTIINKGTKFVDEYDNLILDWPRPKKITENGFYPSYRFHQPDLEKILRKNL
;
A
#
# COMPACT_ATOMS: atom_id res chain seq x y z
N MET A 1 -15.79 4.80 -32.78
CA MET A 1 -14.74 4.60 -31.75
C MET A 1 -14.52 5.92 -31.04
N HIS A 2 -14.80 6.01 -29.75
CA HIS A 2 -14.46 7.21 -28.97
C HIS A 2 -12.96 7.21 -28.72
N ASN A 3 -12.24 8.10 -29.37
CA ASN A 3 -10.81 8.30 -29.18
C ASN A 3 -10.60 9.16 -27.93
N THR A 4 -10.39 8.53 -26.78
CA THR A 4 -10.12 9.23 -25.52
C THR A 4 -8.63 9.45 -25.38
N LYS A 5 -8.19 10.72 -25.38
CA LYS A 5 -6.77 11.06 -25.17
C LYS A 5 -6.49 11.18 -23.67
N CYS A 6 -5.37 10.62 -23.22
CA CYS A 6 -4.86 10.81 -21.87
C CYS A 6 -3.35 11.02 -21.89
N ASN A 7 -2.82 11.62 -20.81
CA ASN A 7 -1.37 11.78 -20.66
C ASN A 7 -0.74 10.48 -20.15
N VAL A 8 -1.45 9.78 -19.26
CA VAL A 8 -0.99 8.53 -18.66
C VAL A 8 -2.10 7.50 -18.67
N LEU A 9 -1.80 6.31 -19.14
CA LEU A 9 -2.66 5.13 -19.06
C LEU A 9 -2.06 4.15 -18.04
N ILE A 10 -2.82 3.87 -16.98
CA ILE A 10 -2.45 2.90 -15.96
C ILE A 10 -3.22 1.61 -16.24
N VAL A 11 -2.51 0.50 -16.40
CA VAL A 11 -3.12 -0.83 -16.57
C VAL A 11 -3.00 -1.59 -15.25
N GLY A 12 -4.15 -1.85 -14.63
CA GLY A 12 -4.29 -2.44 -13.31
C GLY A 12 -4.55 -1.39 -12.22
N PHE A 13 -5.58 -1.64 -11.39
CA PHE A 13 -5.98 -0.75 -10.29
C PHE A 13 -5.81 -1.42 -8.91
N GLY A 14 -4.79 -2.27 -8.78
CA GLY A 14 -4.31 -2.80 -7.51
C GLY A 14 -3.50 -1.76 -6.72
N PRO A 15 -2.78 -2.16 -5.65
CA PRO A 15 -2.07 -1.22 -4.78
C PRO A 15 -1.13 -0.29 -5.52
N THR A 16 -0.30 -0.81 -6.44
CA THR A 16 0.67 -0.02 -7.21
C THR A 16 -0.02 1.01 -8.12
N GLY A 17 -0.99 0.55 -8.94
CA GLY A 17 -1.71 1.44 -9.86
C GLY A 17 -2.51 2.51 -9.11
N SER A 18 -3.12 2.15 -7.98
CA SER A 18 -3.87 3.09 -7.13
C SER A 18 -2.96 4.13 -6.47
N VAL A 19 -1.78 3.75 -5.99
CA VAL A 19 -0.80 4.70 -5.43
C VAL A 19 -0.28 5.63 -6.52
N LEU A 20 0.08 5.08 -7.69
CA LEU A 20 0.54 5.88 -8.84
C LEU A 20 -0.52 6.90 -9.27
N ALA A 21 -1.78 6.46 -9.40
CA ALA A 21 -2.88 7.36 -9.74
C ALA A 21 -3.03 8.50 -8.72
N ASN A 22 -2.97 8.19 -7.42
CA ASN A 22 -3.02 9.19 -6.35
C ASN A 22 -1.83 10.16 -6.37
N LEU A 23 -0.64 9.71 -6.72
CA LEU A 23 0.54 10.58 -6.88
C LEU A 23 0.36 11.50 -8.08
N LEU A 24 -0.05 10.94 -9.22
CA LEU A 24 -0.21 11.69 -10.47
C LEU A 24 -1.40 12.64 -10.44
N SER A 25 -2.46 12.35 -9.66
CA SER A 25 -3.63 13.23 -9.54
C SER A 25 -3.33 14.62 -8.96
N LYS A 26 -2.14 14.80 -8.39
CA LYS A 26 -1.65 16.10 -7.90
C LYS A 26 -1.14 17.02 -9.01
N TYR A 27 -0.99 16.49 -10.18
CA TYR A 27 -0.50 17.23 -11.34
C TYR A 27 -1.63 17.49 -12.33
N ASN A 28 -1.51 18.51 -13.14
CA ASN A 28 -2.52 18.84 -14.17
C ASN A 28 -2.35 17.93 -15.40
N ILE A 29 -2.63 16.64 -15.20
CA ILE A 29 -2.54 15.61 -16.25
C ILE A 29 -3.80 14.74 -16.24
N THR A 30 -4.16 14.26 -17.43
CA THR A 30 -5.27 13.33 -17.58
C THR A 30 -4.78 11.90 -17.42
N ILE A 31 -5.38 11.18 -16.49
CA ILE A 31 -5.03 9.78 -16.18
C ILE A 31 -6.22 8.90 -16.53
N HIS A 32 -5.99 7.84 -17.29
CA HIS A 32 -6.95 6.77 -17.47
C HIS A 32 -6.46 5.50 -16.77
N ILE A 33 -7.37 4.79 -16.14
CA ILE A 33 -7.08 3.54 -15.45
C ILE A 33 -7.92 2.44 -16.07
N LEU A 34 -7.26 1.38 -16.51
CA LEU A 34 -7.91 0.16 -16.98
C LEU A 34 -7.77 -0.92 -15.92
N GLU A 35 -8.89 -1.44 -15.44
CA GLU A 35 -8.96 -2.56 -14.51
C GLU A 35 -9.94 -3.61 -15.06
N LYS A 36 -9.54 -4.86 -15.05
CA LYS A 36 -10.37 -5.97 -15.54
C LYS A 36 -11.41 -6.42 -14.52
N GLU A 37 -11.11 -6.24 -13.23
CA GLU A 37 -11.98 -6.67 -12.15
C GLU A 37 -12.91 -5.51 -11.73
N ASN A 38 -14.19 -5.80 -11.59
CA ASN A 38 -15.18 -4.81 -11.15
C ASN A 38 -15.03 -4.46 -9.67
N GLU A 39 -14.49 -5.37 -8.88
CA GLU A 39 -14.37 -5.22 -7.43
C GLU A 39 -12.92 -5.33 -6.96
N ILE A 40 -12.68 -4.85 -5.73
CA ILE A 40 -11.40 -5.05 -5.06
C ILE A 40 -11.27 -6.53 -4.70
N TYR A 41 -10.14 -7.12 -5.07
CA TYR A 41 -9.83 -8.49 -4.69
C TYR A 41 -9.78 -8.63 -3.17
N ASN A 42 -10.62 -9.48 -2.60
CA ASN A 42 -10.84 -9.53 -1.15
C ASN A 42 -9.81 -10.38 -0.37
N LEU A 43 -8.95 -11.13 -1.06
CA LEU A 43 -7.87 -11.88 -0.42
C LEU A 43 -6.58 -11.06 -0.44
N PRO A 44 -5.97 -10.79 0.72
CA PRO A 44 -4.73 -10.02 0.78
C PRO A 44 -3.57 -10.86 0.22
N ARG A 45 -2.79 -10.24 -0.69
CA ARG A 45 -1.55 -10.79 -1.24
C ARG A 45 -0.30 -10.17 -0.62
N ALA A 46 -0.45 -9.00 -0.04
CA ALA A 46 0.57 -8.31 0.72
C ALA A 46 0.07 -8.06 2.14
N VAL A 47 0.95 -8.22 3.12
CA VAL A 47 0.59 -8.13 4.54
C VAL A 47 1.43 -7.12 5.32
N HIS A 48 2.51 -6.62 4.73
CA HIS A 48 3.37 -5.62 5.37
C HIS A 48 3.91 -4.62 4.36
N PHE A 49 4.34 -3.47 4.85
CA PHE A 49 5.06 -2.43 4.13
C PHE A 49 6.02 -1.70 5.09
N ASP A 50 6.94 -0.93 4.54
CA ASP A 50 7.96 -0.20 5.27
C ASP A 50 7.59 1.28 5.52
N ASP A 51 8.48 1.99 6.15
CA ASP A 51 8.36 3.41 6.47
C ASP A 51 8.40 4.32 5.24
N GLU A 52 9.10 3.93 4.17
CA GLU A 52 9.11 4.64 2.88
C GLU A 52 7.71 4.69 2.26
N ILE A 53 7.02 3.55 2.26
CA ILE A 53 5.63 3.47 1.78
C ILE A 53 4.71 4.32 2.67
N MET A 54 4.93 4.33 4.00
CA MET A 54 4.15 5.19 4.89
C MET A 54 4.38 6.68 4.58
N ARG A 55 5.60 7.08 4.25
CA ARG A 55 5.93 8.43 3.78
C ARG A 55 5.16 8.77 2.49
N THR A 56 5.10 7.82 1.57
CA THR A 56 4.29 7.96 0.34
C THR A 56 2.81 8.14 0.67
N PHE A 57 2.24 7.34 1.58
CA PHE A 57 0.84 7.50 2.01
C PHE A 57 0.57 8.85 2.69
N LYS A 58 1.55 9.38 3.42
CA LYS A 58 1.47 10.74 3.95
C LYS A 58 1.42 11.77 2.83
N SER A 59 2.27 11.62 1.82
CA SER A 59 2.33 12.55 0.68
C SER A 59 1.04 12.59 -0.12
N ILE A 60 0.34 11.47 -0.29
CA ILE A 60 -0.96 11.42 -1.00
C ILE A 60 -2.17 11.67 -0.08
N GLY A 61 -1.95 11.97 1.20
CA GLY A 61 -3.00 12.41 2.12
C GLY A 61 -3.81 11.30 2.80
N ILE A 62 -3.50 10.02 2.59
CA ILE A 62 -4.27 8.91 3.20
C ILE A 62 -3.74 8.46 4.57
N PHE A 63 -2.57 8.94 4.99
CA PHE A 63 -1.86 8.51 6.19
C PHE A 63 -2.76 8.37 7.42
N LYS A 64 -3.47 9.44 7.80
CA LYS A 64 -4.28 9.46 9.03
C LYS A 64 -5.40 8.41 9.02
N LYS A 65 -6.01 8.17 7.84
CA LYS A 65 -7.07 7.19 7.68
C LYS A 65 -6.51 5.77 7.72
N PHE A 66 -5.38 5.56 7.04
CA PHE A 66 -4.80 4.25 6.89
C PHE A 66 -4.05 3.78 8.15
N LEU A 67 -3.41 4.68 8.89
CA LEU A 67 -2.72 4.34 10.14
C LEU A 67 -3.63 3.59 11.14
N LYS A 68 -4.92 3.96 11.18
CA LYS A 68 -5.92 3.29 12.03
C LYS A 68 -6.23 1.84 11.62
N LYS A 69 -5.78 1.43 10.43
CA LYS A 69 -5.96 0.09 9.84
C LYS A 69 -4.66 -0.70 9.81
N THR A 70 -3.63 -0.21 10.48
CA THR A 70 -2.32 -0.84 10.53
C THR A 70 -1.92 -1.16 11.96
N ILE A 71 -1.01 -2.10 12.10
CA ILE A 71 -0.30 -2.38 13.35
C ILE A 71 1.20 -2.37 13.10
N ILE A 72 1.97 -1.91 14.10
CA ILE A 72 3.42 -1.92 14.02
C ILE A 72 3.89 -3.36 13.99
N ASN A 73 4.69 -3.71 12.98
CA ASN A 73 5.31 -5.02 12.86
C ASN A 73 6.57 -5.08 13.73
N LYS A 74 6.50 -5.85 14.81
CA LYS A 74 7.61 -6.01 15.77
C LYS A 74 8.69 -7.01 15.31
N GLY A 75 8.42 -7.73 14.23
CA GLY A 75 9.33 -8.76 13.70
C GLY A 75 8.60 -9.99 13.20
N THR A 76 9.37 -10.97 12.78
CA THR A 76 8.90 -12.26 12.26
C THR A 76 9.77 -13.38 12.82
N LYS A 77 9.12 -14.43 13.28
CA LYS A 77 9.79 -15.69 13.63
C LYS A 77 9.47 -16.73 12.58
N PHE A 78 10.46 -17.43 12.14
CA PHE A 78 10.34 -18.58 11.26
C PHE A 78 10.58 -19.82 12.11
N VAL A 79 9.68 -20.76 12.06
CA VAL A 79 9.72 -22.01 12.81
C VAL A 79 9.53 -23.19 11.85
N ASP A 80 9.99 -24.36 12.23
CA ASP A 80 9.73 -25.61 11.51
C ASP A 80 8.35 -26.19 11.87
N GLU A 81 8.03 -27.36 11.36
CA GLU A 81 6.76 -28.07 11.62
C GLU A 81 6.60 -28.54 13.09
N TYR A 82 7.65 -28.47 13.90
CA TYR A 82 7.66 -28.81 15.31
C TYR A 82 7.77 -27.60 16.23
N ASP A 83 7.55 -26.37 15.68
CA ASP A 83 7.70 -25.10 16.39
C ASP A 83 9.14 -24.79 16.86
N ASN A 84 10.16 -25.47 16.33
CA ASN A 84 11.54 -25.10 16.60
C ASN A 84 11.91 -23.83 15.86
N LEU A 85 12.55 -22.89 16.54
CA LEU A 85 12.96 -21.61 15.98
C LEU A 85 14.07 -21.80 14.93
N ILE A 86 13.78 -21.46 13.68
CA ILE A 86 14.74 -21.41 12.57
C ILE A 86 15.42 -20.04 12.53
N LEU A 87 14.60 -18.96 12.59
CA LEU A 87 15.09 -17.59 12.51
C LEU A 87 14.19 -16.67 13.33
N ASP A 88 14.80 -15.86 14.18
CA ASP A 88 14.16 -14.71 14.82
C ASP A 88 14.65 -13.43 14.13
N TRP A 89 13.71 -12.71 13.50
CA TRP A 89 14.02 -11.46 12.80
C TRP A 89 13.25 -10.30 13.42
N PRO A 90 13.73 -9.75 14.55
CA PRO A 90 13.09 -8.60 15.19
C PRO A 90 13.25 -7.35 14.33
N ARG A 91 12.25 -6.45 14.40
CA ARG A 91 12.33 -5.13 13.79
C ARG A 91 12.76 -4.09 14.81
N PRO A 92 13.55 -3.09 14.40
CA PRO A 92 13.91 -1.98 15.28
C PRO A 92 12.66 -1.32 15.89
N LYS A 93 12.73 -0.99 17.18
CA LYS A 93 11.63 -0.32 17.90
C LYS A 93 11.70 1.21 17.82
N LYS A 94 12.60 1.74 17.00
CA LYS A 94 12.82 3.18 16.82
C LYS A 94 12.13 3.68 15.57
N ILE A 95 11.65 4.91 15.61
CA ILE A 95 11.21 5.67 14.45
C ILE A 95 12.44 5.93 13.55
N THR A 96 12.27 5.74 12.25
CA THR A 96 13.30 5.94 11.23
C THR A 96 13.42 7.42 10.84
N GLU A 97 14.38 7.72 9.98
CA GLU A 97 14.55 9.06 9.38
C GLU A 97 13.33 9.53 8.60
N ASN A 98 12.52 8.60 8.08
CA ASN A 98 11.24 8.90 7.42
C ASN A 98 10.13 9.34 8.40
N GLY A 99 10.38 9.26 9.71
CA GLY A 99 9.43 9.67 10.75
C GLY A 99 8.38 8.61 11.11
N PHE A 100 8.61 7.34 10.74
CA PHE A 100 7.71 6.22 10.95
C PHE A 100 8.45 5.00 11.51
N TYR A 101 7.71 4.00 12.01
CA TYR A 101 8.31 2.72 12.35
C TYR A 101 8.75 1.96 11.09
N PRO A 102 9.82 1.16 11.16
CA PRO A 102 10.41 0.50 9.98
C PRO A 102 9.51 -0.50 9.28
N SER A 103 8.44 -0.96 9.92
CA SER A 103 7.52 -1.91 9.29
C SER A 103 6.14 -1.88 9.94
N TYR A 104 5.12 -2.05 9.09
CA TYR A 104 3.73 -2.14 9.49
C TYR A 104 3.07 -3.37 8.86
N ARG A 105 2.09 -3.93 9.56
CA ARG A 105 1.18 -4.93 8.99
C ARG A 105 -0.15 -4.29 8.67
N PHE A 106 -0.80 -4.77 7.62
CA PHE A 106 -2.06 -4.21 7.12
C PHE A 106 -2.93 -5.25 6.42
N HIS A 107 -4.17 -4.89 6.17
CA HIS A 107 -5.09 -5.65 5.33
C HIS A 107 -5.20 -4.96 3.97
N GLN A 108 -4.72 -5.62 2.91
CA GLN A 108 -4.61 -5.04 1.57
C GLN A 108 -5.94 -4.49 1.03
N PRO A 109 -7.09 -5.19 1.13
CA PRO A 109 -8.36 -4.65 0.67
C PRO A 109 -8.76 -3.33 1.33
N ASP A 110 -8.43 -3.12 2.60
CA ASP A 110 -8.69 -1.84 3.28
C ASP A 110 -7.85 -0.70 2.70
N LEU A 111 -6.59 -0.97 2.38
CA LEU A 111 -5.71 -0.01 1.70
C LEU A 111 -6.28 0.38 0.34
N GLU A 112 -6.65 -0.60 -0.48
CA GLU A 112 -7.18 -0.35 -1.83
C GLU A 112 -8.48 0.45 -1.79
N LYS A 113 -9.38 0.15 -0.85
CA LYS A 113 -10.61 0.95 -0.63
C LYS A 113 -10.30 2.41 -0.30
N ILE A 114 -9.29 2.64 0.55
CA ILE A 114 -8.89 4.00 0.93
C ILE A 114 -8.27 4.72 -0.27
N LEU A 115 -7.38 4.05 -1.02
CA LEU A 115 -6.72 4.62 -2.20
C LEU A 115 -7.71 4.99 -3.31
N ARG A 116 -8.66 4.09 -3.62
CA ARG A 116 -9.69 4.34 -4.64
C ARG A 116 -10.64 5.47 -4.26
N LYS A 117 -10.94 5.65 -2.96
CA LYS A 117 -11.78 6.75 -2.47
C LYS A 117 -11.07 8.09 -2.41
N ASN A 118 -9.77 8.12 -2.56
CA ASN A 118 -8.95 9.33 -2.47
C ASN A 118 -8.73 10.00 -3.84
N LEU A 119 -9.10 9.31 -4.92
CA LEU A 119 -9.13 9.81 -6.29
C LEU A 119 -10.45 10.50 -6.61
#